data_155ebfb489ed6db863b3bcba553d9f37
#
_entry.id   155ebfb489ed6db863b3bcba553d9f37
#
_cell.length_a   1.000
_cell.length_b   1.000
_cell.length_c   1.000
_cell.angle_alpha   90.00
_cell.angle_beta   90.00
_cell.angle_gamma   90.00
#
_symmetry.space_group_name_H-M   'P 1'
#
loop_
_entity.id
_entity.type
_entity.pdbx_description
1 polymer ?
#
loop_
_entity_poly.entity_id
_entity_poly.type
_entity_poly.pdbx_seq_one_letter_code
_entity_poly.pdbx_strand_id
1 'polypeptide(L)'
;CLHSAAEHCPRHDHFHGPERRCREEISAEDTYQKLIDTIFDEMHSYYKEHTSGQNFQYVDTPLVEAIRYGYILEIQEPTVIANPGVLVGLNSLLDRCNSVYLPNGETIHRHPDTTIVITTNNDYAGCKQMNQSVISRMNLVIDLDEPDEDTQVERAMAVTGCKDAKTVRLMTRIVKSMAVYCRENLITDGCCGMRELISWVQSYMVCGDIREAARYTVLASASADAENRTEVEESCLDTVLAA
;
A
#
# COMPACT_ATOMS: atom_id res chain seq x y z
N CYS A 1 2.67 2.97 -5.23
CA CYS A 1 3.76 1.99 -4.99
C CYS A 1 3.35 0.68 -5.61
N LEU A 2 4.22 0.10 -6.45
CA LEU A 2 4.04 -1.24 -7.00
C LEU A 2 4.77 -2.21 -6.06
N HIS A 3 4.03 -3.05 -5.37
CA HIS A 3 4.60 -4.13 -4.56
C HIS A 3 4.19 -5.46 -5.18
N SER A 4 5.18 -6.24 -5.56
CA SER A 4 5.03 -7.65 -5.92
C SER A 4 5.21 -8.47 -4.63
N ALA A 5 4.12 -8.95 -4.07
CA ALA A 5 4.16 -9.89 -2.96
C ALA A 5 4.05 -11.30 -3.53
N ALA A 6 5.17 -12.00 -3.59
CA ALA A 6 5.19 -13.44 -3.84
C ALA A 6 4.95 -14.17 -2.51
N GLU A 7 3.70 -14.30 -2.08
CA GLU A 7 3.36 -15.24 -1.02
C GLU A 7 2.91 -16.57 -1.64
N HIS A 8 3.74 -17.57 -1.43
CA HIS A 8 3.52 -18.95 -1.85
C HIS A 8 2.55 -19.62 -0.87
N CYS A 9 1.37 -20.00 -1.34
CA CYS A 9 0.48 -20.90 -0.60
C CYS A 9 1.01 -22.34 -0.75
N PRO A 10 1.34 -23.06 0.32
CA PRO A 10 1.89 -24.40 0.21
C PRO A 10 0.76 -25.39 -0.05
N ARG A 11 0.61 -25.87 -1.28
CA ARG A 11 0.02 -27.20 -1.51
C ARG A 11 1.14 -28.22 -1.53
N HIS A 12 1.07 -29.14 -0.58
CA HIS A 12 1.88 -30.35 -0.59
C HIS A 12 1.71 -31.07 -1.95
N ASP A 13 2.80 -31.16 -2.70
CA ASP A 13 3.21 -32.39 -3.35
C ASP A 13 4.61 -32.20 -3.95
N HIS A 14 5.38 -33.25 -3.84
CA HIS A 14 6.78 -33.40 -4.17
C HIS A 14 7.16 -32.81 -5.54
N PHE A 15 7.75 -31.62 -5.52
CA PHE A 15 8.56 -31.15 -6.63
C PHE A 15 9.96 -30.84 -6.09
N HIS A 16 10.96 -31.55 -6.61
CA HIS A 16 12.35 -31.12 -6.49
C HIS A 16 12.48 -29.77 -7.19
N GLY A 17 12.27 -28.69 -6.45
CA GLY A 17 12.64 -27.35 -6.87
C GLY A 17 14.16 -27.17 -6.74
N PRO A 18 14.77 -26.26 -7.52
CA PRO A 18 16.18 -25.97 -7.38
C PRO A 18 16.47 -25.50 -5.96
N GLU A 19 17.51 -26.09 -5.39
CA GLU A 19 18.06 -25.82 -4.08
C GLU A 19 18.01 -24.32 -3.77
N ARG A 20 17.48 -23.97 -2.59
CA ARG A 20 17.68 -22.64 -2.03
C ARG A 20 19.16 -22.36 -2.10
N ARG A 21 19.57 -21.46 -2.98
CA ARG A 21 20.92 -20.92 -2.93
C ARG A 21 21.09 -20.37 -1.52
N CYS A 22 21.81 -21.10 -0.70
CA CYS A 22 22.44 -20.53 0.48
C CYS A 22 23.06 -19.20 0.02
N ARG A 23 22.92 -18.15 0.83
CA ARG A 23 23.78 -16.98 0.67
C ARG A 23 25.20 -17.52 0.63
N GLU A 24 25.74 -17.66 -0.56
CA GLU A 24 27.18 -17.81 -0.73
C GLU A 24 27.74 -16.56 -0.03
N GLU A 25 28.56 -16.77 0.96
CA GLU A 25 29.42 -15.71 1.47
C GLU A 25 30.31 -15.29 0.32
N ILE A 26 29.85 -14.25 -0.39
CA ILE A 26 30.64 -13.64 -1.46
C ILE A 26 31.87 -13.10 -0.75
N SER A 27 33.05 -13.64 -1.11
CA SER A 27 34.29 -13.19 -0.52
C SER A 27 34.42 -11.68 -0.71
N ALA A 28 35.09 -11.00 0.21
CA ALA A 28 35.33 -9.56 0.07
C ALA A 28 36.03 -9.25 -1.27
N GLU A 29 36.84 -10.16 -1.77
CA GLU A 29 37.54 -10.12 -3.05
C GLU A 29 36.58 -10.14 -4.24
N ASP A 30 35.60 -11.06 -4.23
CA ASP A 30 34.58 -11.15 -5.29
C ASP A 30 33.64 -9.92 -5.30
N THR A 31 33.37 -9.37 -4.13
CA THR A 31 32.60 -8.11 -4.01
C THR A 31 33.39 -6.94 -4.57
N TYR A 32 34.70 -6.89 -4.27
CA TYR A 32 35.60 -5.85 -4.77
C TYR A 32 35.75 -5.94 -6.29
N GLN A 33 35.90 -7.15 -6.83
CA GLN A 33 36.02 -7.36 -8.27
C GLN A 33 34.72 -6.97 -9.00
N LYS A 34 33.57 -7.36 -8.48
CA LYS A 34 32.26 -6.94 -9.02
C LYS A 34 32.06 -5.43 -8.98
N LEU A 35 32.53 -4.77 -7.92
CA LEU A 35 32.47 -3.31 -7.81
C LEU A 35 33.37 -2.65 -8.86
N ILE A 36 34.57 -3.17 -9.03
CA ILE A 36 35.52 -2.70 -10.06
C ILE A 36 34.93 -2.89 -11.46
N ASP A 37 34.41 -4.07 -11.75
CA ASP A 37 33.81 -4.38 -13.05
C ASP A 37 32.60 -3.46 -13.33
N THR A 38 31.77 -3.21 -12.31
CA THR A 38 30.65 -2.25 -12.42
C THR A 38 31.13 -0.83 -12.70
N ILE A 39 32.17 -0.37 -12.00
CA ILE A 39 32.76 0.95 -12.21
C ILE A 39 33.40 1.06 -13.61
N PHE A 40 34.07 0.00 -14.08
CA PHE A 40 34.63 -0.04 -15.43
C PHE A 40 33.54 -0.05 -16.51
N ASP A 41 32.46 -0.77 -16.30
CA ASP A 41 31.31 -0.80 -17.21
C ASP A 41 30.60 0.57 -17.24
N GLU A 42 30.42 1.21 -16.10
CA GLU A 42 29.87 2.56 -15.99
C GLU A 42 30.82 3.60 -16.65
N MET A 43 32.11 3.50 -16.42
CA MET A 43 33.09 4.39 -17.09
C MET A 43 33.13 4.15 -18.60
N HIS A 44 33.07 2.91 -19.06
CA HIS A 44 33.03 2.58 -20.49
C HIS A 44 31.74 3.07 -21.14
N SER A 45 30.63 2.96 -20.46
CA SER A 45 29.34 3.54 -20.82
C SER A 45 29.43 5.07 -20.92
N TYR A 46 29.99 5.72 -19.91
CA TYR A 46 30.19 7.16 -19.87
C TYR A 46 31.08 7.68 -21.04
N TYR A 47 32.14 6.96 -21.39
CA TYR A 47 32.98 7.30 -22.53
C TYR A 47 32.34 7.06 -23.90
N LYS A 48 31.48 6.05 -24.02
CA LYS A 48 30.67 5.80 -25.22
C LYS A 48 29.57 6.84 -25.40
N GLU A 49 28.98 7.32 -24.31
CA GLU A 49 27.87 8.28 -24.30
C GLU A 49 28.28 9.68 -24.74
N HIS A 50 29.56 10.08 -24.61
CA HIS A 50 30.01 11.35 -25.12
C HIS A 50 30.14 11.38 -26.65
N THR A 51 29.90 10.28 -27.34
CA THR A 51 29.90 10.18 -28.80
C THR A 51 28.58 9.88 -29.46
N SER A 52 27.52 9.46 -28.70
CA SER A 52 26.18 9.28 -29.28
C SER A 52 25.12 9.04 -28.19
N GLY A 53 24.18 9.95 -28.06
CA GLY A 53 22.83 9.75 -27.48
C GLY A 53 22.70 8.98 -26.18
N GLN A 54 21.78 9.40 -25.34
CA GLN A 54 21.44 8.72 -24.08
C GLN A 54 21.16 7.21 -24.34
N ASN A 55 22.02 6.32 -23.82
CA ASN A 55 21.77 4.87 -23.84
C ASN A 55 20.81 4.53 -22.70
N PHE A 56 19.55 4.28 -23.03
CA PHE A 56 18.59 3.75 -22.10
C PHE A 56 18.72 2.22 -22.03
N GLN A 57 19.03 1.71 -20.84
CA GLN A 57 18.97 0.28 -20.58
C GLN A 57 17.56 -0.07 -20.13
N TYR A 58 16.91 -1.00 -20.83
CA TYR A 58 15.63 -1.54 -20.41
C TYR A 58 15.83 -2.55 -19.26
N VAL A 59 15.09 -2.38 -18.18
CA VAL A 59 15.05 -3.32 -17.05
C VAL A 59 13.60 -3.70 -16.81
N ASP A 60 13.32 -4.99 -16.66
CA ASP A 60 11.99 -5.48 -16.34
C ASP A 60 11.55 -4.91 -14.98
N THR A 61 10.36 -4.34 -14.94
CA THR A 61 9.74 -3.87 -13.70
C THR A 61 9.02 -5.03 -13.00
N PRO A 62 8.72 -4.95 -11.69
CA PRO A 62 7.92 -5.97 -11.00
C PRO A 62 6.58 -6.28 -11.69
N LEU A 63 5.98 -5.29 -12.37
CA LEU A 63 4.79 -5.48 -13.19
C LEU A 63 5.08 -6.43 -14.36
N VAL A 64 6.17 -6.21 -15.08
CA VAL A 64 6.57 -7.05 -16.22
C VAL A 64 6.87 -8.46 -15.77
N GLU A 65 7.61 -8.62 -14.66
CA GLU A 65 7.91 -9.93 -14.07
C GLU A 65 6.63 -10.67 -13.66
N ALA A 66 5.70 -10.00 -12.98
CA ALA A 66 4.44 -10.61 -12.57
C ALA A 66 3.63 -11.12 -13.77
N ILE A 67 3.60 -10.36 -14.85
CA ILE A 67 2.91 -10.73 -16.10
C ILE A 67 3.60 -11.92 -16.76
N ARG A 68 4.92 -11.92 -16.80
CA ARG A 68 5.73 -12.94 -17.49
C ARG A 68 5.71 -14.28 -16.76
N TYR A 69 5.74 -14.26 -15.42
CA TYR A 69 5.94 -15.47 -14.61
C TYR A 69 4.69 -15.95 -13.86
N GLY A 70 3.56 -15.29 -14.01
CA GLY A 70 2.31 -15.75 -13.41
C GLY A 70 2.17 -15.39 -11.91
N TYR A 71 2.71 -14.24 -11.49
CA TYR A 71 2.61 -13.79 -10.10
C TYR A 71 1.33 -12.99 -9.85
N ILE A 72 1.01 -12.83 -8.57
CA ILE A 72 0.00 -11.87 -8.14
C ILE A 72 0.62 -10.47 -8.22
N LEU A 73 -0.01 -9.60 -9.01
CA LEU A 73 0.34 -8.19 -9.13
C LEU A 73 -0.67 -7.35 -8.37
N GLU A 74 -0.21 -6.65 -7.33
CA GLU A 74 -1.02 -5.66 -6.63
C GLU A 74 -0.63 -4.25 -7.10
N ILE A 75 -1.61 -3.48 -7.54
CA ILE A 75 -1.48 -2.06 -7.90
C ILE A 75 -2.23 -1.26 -6.83
N GLN A 76 -1.46 -0.61 -5.94
CA GLN A 76 -2.02 0.14 -4.82
C GLN A 76 -2.20 1.61 -5.18
N GLU A 77 -3.36 2.17 -4.81
CA GLU A 77 -3.70 3.59 -4.90
C GLU A 77 -3.41 4.22 -6.28
N PRO A 78 -3.82 3.62 -7.41
CA PRO A 78 -3.54 4.19 -8.71
C PRO A 78 -4.29 5.51 -8.97
N THR A 79 -5.29 5.82 -8.16
CA THR A 79 -6.08 7.06 -8.22
C THR A 79 -5.30 8.31 -7.81
N VAL A 80 -4.18 8.15 -7.07
CA VAL A 80 -3.29 9.27 -6.69
C VAL A 80 -2.25 9.60 -7.76
N ILE A 81 -2.14 8.80 -8.82
CA ILE A 81 -1.22 9.06 -9.93
C ILE A 81 -1.60 10.38 -10.61
N ALA A 82 -0.63 11.27 -10.79
CA ALA A 82 -0.86 12.60 -11.37
C ALA A 82 -1.51 12.53 -12.77
N ASN A 83 -1.14 11.52 -13.56
CA ASN A 83 -1.73 11.27 -14.87
C ASN A 83 -2.41 9.88 -14.90
N PRO A 84 -3.74 9.81 -14.68
CA PRO A 84 -4.48 8.53 -14.74
C PRO A 84 -4.43 7.84 -16.12
N GLY A 85 -4.07 8.56 -17.17
CA GLY A 85 -3.88 8.01 -18.51
C GLY A 85 -2.81 6.93 -18.59
N VAL A 86 -1.87 6.88 -17.64
CA VAL A 86 -0.86 5.82 -17.57
C VAL A 86 -1.51 4.43 -17.43
N LEU A 87 -2.63 4.34 -16.71
CA LEU A 87 -3.37 3.09 -16.52
C LEU A 87 -4.05 2.59 -17.82
N VAL A 88 -4.29 3.48 -18.77
CA VAL A 88 -4.86 3.11 -20.09
C VAL A 88 -3.90 2.20 -20.85
N GLY A 89 -2.58 2.31 -20.60
CA GLY A 89 -1.58 1.41 -21.14
C GLY A 89 -1.76 -0.06 -20.71
N LEU A 90 -2.50 -0.30 -19.62
CA LEU A 90 -2.82 -1.65 -19.13
C LEU A 90 -4.08 -2.24 -19.81
N ASN A 91 -4.83 -1.47 -20.59
CA ASN A 91 -6.09 -1.95 -21.17
C ASN A 91 -5.93 -3.21 -22.00
N SER A 92 -4.88 -3.27 -22.83
CA SER A 92 -4.60 -4.45 -23.65
C SER A 92 -4.25 -5.68 -22.83
N LEU A 93 -3.60 -5.47 -21.67
CA LEU A 93 -3.26 -6.53 -20.72
C LEU A 93 -4.49 -7.07 -19.98
N LEU A 94 -5.44 -6.18 -19.66
CA LEU A 94 -6.68 -6.50 -18.96
C LEU A 94 -7.78 -7.05 -19.89
N ASP A 95 -7.64 -6.80 -21.19
CA ASP A 95 -8.58 -7.24 -22.22
C ASP A 95 -8.25 -8.68 -22.70
N ARG A 96 -9.04 -9.19 -23.63
CA ARG A 96 -8.90 -10.54 -24.24
C ARG A 96 -7.56 -10.77 -24.96
N CYS A 97 -6.92 -9.71 -25.46
CA CYS A 97 -5.59 -9.83 -26.07
C CYS A 97 -4.48 -10.18 -25.07
N ASN A 98 -4.69 -9.94 -23.78
CA ASN A 98 -3.78 -10.34 -22.69
C ASN A 98 -2.32 -10.01 -22.96
N SER A 99 -2.00 -8.90 -23.63
CA SER A 99 -0.65 -8.57 -24.03
C SER A 99 -0.33 -7.10 -23.79
N VAL A 100 0.96 -6.82 -23.60
CA VAL A 100 1.49 -5.48 -23.51
C VAL A 100 2.75 -5.34 -24.35
N TYR A 101 2.88 -4.21 -25.03
CA TYR A 101 4.07 -3.85 -25.78
C TYR A 101 5.04 -3.09 -24.88
N LEU A 102 6.28 -3.55 -24.82
CA LEU A 102 7.31 -2.98 -23.97
C LEU A 102 8.19 -2.00 -24.75
N PRO A 103 8.82 -1.02 -24.05
CA PRO A 103 9.69 -0.03 -24.69
C PRO A 103 10.91 -0.61 -25.43
N ASN A 104 11.32 -1.83 -25.08
CA ASN A 104 12.40 -2.56 -25.78
C ASN A 104 11.97 -3.18 -27.11
N GLY A 105 10.71 -3.04 -27.50
CA GLY A 105 10.15 -3.62 -28.72
C GLY A 105 9.55 -5.01 -28.57
N GLU A 106 9.62 -5.61 -27.37
CA GLU A 106 9.05 -6.92 -27.07
C GLU A 106 7.54 -6.81 -26.79
N THR A 107 6.76 -7.77 -27.26
CA THR A 107 5.37 -7.96 -26.85
C THR A 107 5.31 -9.17 -25.92
N ILE A 108 4.88 -8.95 -24.69
CA ILE A 108 4.67 -10.03 -23.73
C ILE A 108 3.19 -10.35 -23.56
N HIS A 109 2.87 -11.61 -23.36
CA HIS A 109 1.53 -12.09 -23.06
C HIS A 109 1.42 -12.38 -21.56
N ARG A 110 0.27 -12.02 -20.98
CA ARG A 110 -0.03 -12.30 -19.58
C ARG A 110 -0.07 -13.81 -19.37
N HIS A 111 0.73 -14.29 -18.41
CA HIS A 111 0.68 -15.68 -17.99
C HIS A 111 -0.72 -16.04 -17.46
N PRO A 112 -1.24 -17.26 -17.72
CA PRO A 112 -2.59 -17.65 -17.27
C PRO A 112 -2.82 -17.52 -15.76
N ASP A 113 -1.77 -17.74 -14.95
CA ASP A 113 -1.83 -17.69 -13.49
C ASP A 113 -1.69 -16.25 -12.95
N THR A 114 -1.41 -15.26 -13.80
CA THR A 114 -1.29 -13.87 -13.33
C THR A 114 -2.63 -13.37 -12.85
N THR A 115 -2.68 -12.96 -11.58
CA THR A 115 -3.83 -12.26 -11.00
C THR A 115 -3.46 -10.80 -10.75
N ILE A 116 -4.29 -9.89 -11.26
CA ILE A 116 -4.09 -8.45 -11.07
C ILE A 116 -5.12 -7.95 -10.07
N VAL A 117 -4.65 -7.39 -8.97
CA VAL A 117 -5.46 -6.79 -7.92
C VAL A 117 -5.19 -5.29 -7.89
N ILE A 118 -6.25 -4.50 -7.93
CA ILE A 118 -6.17 -3.04 -7.80
C ILE A 118 -6.87 -2.66 -6.51
N THR A 119 -6.15 -1.97 -5.62
CA THR A 119 -6.69 -1.46 -4.36
C THR A 119 -6.64 0.05 -4.36
N THR A 120 -7.75 0.69 -4.01
CA THR A 120 -7.85 2.15 -3.97
C THR A 120 -8.88 2.61 -2.95
N ASN A 121 -8.67 3.80 -2.42
CA ASN A 121 -9.68 4.51 -1.63
C ASN A 121 -10.43 5.48 -2.55
N ASN A 122 -11.76 5.51 -2.42
CA ASN A 122 -12.60 6.41 -3.21
C ASN A 122 -12.83 7.76 -2.52
N ASP A 123 -12.68 7.82 -1.19
CA ASP A 123 -13.12 8.95 -0.37
C ASP A 123 -11.95 9.81 0.18
N TYR A 124 -10.75 9.64 -0.33
CA TYR A 124 -9.59 10.37 0.16
C TYR A 124 -9.39 11.70 -0.58
N ALA A 125 -9.09 12.77 0.16
CA ALA A 125 -8.74 14.05 -0.43
C ALA A 125 -7.54 13.90 -1.36
N GLY A 126 -7.72 14.24 -2.66
CA GLY A 126 -6.70 14.07 -3.69
C GLY A 126 -6.79 12.81 -4.54
N CYS A 127 -7.67 11.86 -4.21
CA CYS A 127 -7.99 10.74 -5.09
C CYS A 127 -8.77 11.22 -6.32
N LYS A 128 -8.33 10.80 -7.48
CA LYS A 128 -9.08 10.97 -8.74
C LYS A 128 -9.94 9.73 -8.96
N GLN A 129 -11.06 9.90 -9.63
CA GLN A 129 -11.87 8.76 -10.02
C GLN A 129 -11.06 7.82 -10.92
N MET A 130 -11.15 6.52 -10.66
CA MET A 130 -10.53 5.52 -11.52
C MET A 130 -11.16 5.59 -12.91
N ASN A 131 -10.32 5.44 -13.94
CA ASN A 131 -10.79 5.46 -15.32
C ASN A 131 -11.77 4.30 -15.56
N GLN A 132 -12.94 4.64 -16.07
CA GLN A 132 -14.01 3.68 -16.36
C GLN A 132 -13.57 2.58 -17.33
N SER A 133 -12.63 2.89 -18.22
CA SER A 133 -12.09 1.88 -19.16
C SER A 133 -11.31 0.77 -18.45
N VAL A 134 -10.70 1.08 -17.30
CA VAL A 134 -10.02 0.09 -16.46
C VAL A 134 -11.04 -0.71 -15.67
N ILE A 135 -11.99 -0.03 -15.01
CA ILE A 135 -13.05 -0.68 -14.21
C ILE A 135 -13.84 -1.69 -15.05
N SER A 136 -14.21 -1.31 -16.28
CA SER A 136 -15.01 -2.17 -17.17
C SER A 136 -14.30 -3.45 -17.62
N ARG A 137 -12.98 -3.55 -17.39
CA ARG A 137 -12.16 -4.72 -17.71
C ARG A 137 -11.85 -5.59 -16.49
N MET A 138 -12.26 -5.15 -15.29
CA MET A 138 -12.12 -5.96 -14.09
C MET A 138 -13.15 -7.08 -14.10
N ASN A 139 -12.72 -8.29 -13.75
CA ASN A 139 -13.60 -9.45 -13.63
C ASN A 139 -14.46 -9.37 -12.36
N LEU A 140 -13.96 -8.70 -11.32
CA LEU A 140 -14.60 -8.55 -10.03
C LEU A 140 -14.29 -7.17 -9.47
N VAL A 141 -15.30 -6.46 -9.01
CA VAL A 141 -15.19 -5.21 -8.25
C VAL A 141 -15.84 -5.44 -6.90
N ILE A 142 -15.12 -5.14 -5.85
CA ILE A 142 -15.59 -5.32 -4.47
C ILE A 142 -15.48 -3.98 -3.76
N ASP A 143 -16.61 -3.47 -3.30
CA ASP A 143 -16.64 -2.37 -2.35
C ASP A 143 -16.50 -2.94 -0.94
N LEU A 144 -15.50 -2.45 -0.21
CA LEU A 144 -15.27 -2.85 1.17
C LEU A 144 -15.83 -1.77 2.09
N ASP A 145 -16.95 -2.11 2.73
CA ASP A 145 -17.52 -1.29 3.79
C ASP A 145 -16.63 -1.29 5.04
N GLU A 146 -16.78 -0.26 5.86
CA GLU A 146 -16.17 -0.28 7.19
C GLU A 146 -16.69 -1.47 7.99
N PRO A 147 -15.80 -2.22 8.65
CA PRO A 147 -16.22 -3.34 9.50
C PRO A 147 -17.12 -2.84 10.64
N ASP A 148 -17.97 -3.72 11.13
CA ASP A 148 -18.78 -3.43 12.32
C ASP A 148 -17.92 -3.16 13.57
N GLU A 149 -18.54 -2.65 14.63
CA GLU A 149 -17.85 -2.28 15.87
C GLU A 149 -17.13 -3.48 16.50
N ASP A 150 -17.77 -4.65 16.51
CA ASP A 150 -17.19 -5.84 17.13
C ASP A 150 -15.95 -6.33 16.39
N THR A 151 -16.00 -6.37 15.07
CA THR A 151 -14.85 -6.70 14.21
C THR A 151 -13.71 -5.70 14.38
N GLN A 152 -14.01 -4.40 14.51
CA GLN A 152 -12.98 -3.38 14.74
C GLN A 152 -12.29 -3.57 16.09
N VAL A 153 -13.08 -3.86 17.15
CA VAL A 153 -12.55 -4.13 18.50
C VAL A 153 -11.67 -5.38 18.49
N GLU A 154 -12.16 -6.48 17.92
CA GLU A 154 -11.39 -7.71 17.82
C GLU A 154 -10.06 -7.51 17.07
N ARG A 155 -10.10 -6.80 15.96
CA ARG A 155 -8.91 -6.50 15.17
C ARG A 155 -7.92 -5.62 15.94
N ALA A 156 -8.40 -4.56 16.62
CA ALA A 156 -7.55 -3.70 17.43
C ALA A 156 -6.89 -4.50 18.56
N MET A 157 -7.65 -5.33 19.26
CA MET A 157 -7.13 -6.21 20.32
C MET A 157 -6.13 -7.24 19.80
N ALA A 158 -6.41 -7.88 18.66
CA ALA A 158 -5.53 -8.87 18.06
C ALA A 158 -4.18 -8.28 17.64
N VAL A 159 -4.19 -7.08 17.05
CA VAL A 159 -2.96 -6.42 16.58
C VAL A 159 -2.15 -5.84 17.74
N THR A 160 -2.80 -5.27 18.74
CA THR A 160 -2.11 -4.59 19.86
C THR A 160 -1.77 -5.52 21.02
N GLY A 161 -2.48 -6.64 21.14
CA GLY A 161 -2.39 -7.53 22.30
C GLY A 161 -3.13 -6.98 23.55
N CYS A 162 -3.85 -5.87 23.43
CA CYS A 162 -4.65 -5.29 24.51
C CYS A 162 -5.75 -6.27 24.93
N LYS A 163 -5.91 -6.50 26.25
CA LYS A 163 -6.93 -7.40 26.80
C LYS A 163 -8.16 -6.67 27.36
N ASP A 164 -8.12 -5.35 27.42
CA ASP A 164 -9.24 -4.53 27.92
C ASP A 164 -10.23 -4.20 26.79
N ALA A 165 -11.09 -5.18 26.49
CA ALA A 165 -12.11 -5.02 25.46
C ALA A 165 -13.08 -3.87 25.73
N LYS A 166 -13.30 -3.51 27.00
CA LYS A 166 -14.23 -2.41 27.36
C LYS A 166 -13.64 -1.06 26.93
N THR A 167 -12.38 -0.82 27.25
CA THR A 167 -11.68 0.40 26.86
C THR A 167 -11.48 0.49 25.35
N VAL A 168 -11.08 -0.64 24.71
CA VAL A 168 -10.93 -0.66 23.23
C VAL A 168 -12.25 -0.36 22.54
N ARG A 169 -13.37 -0.89 23.03
CA ARG A 169 -14.72 -0.59 22.49
C ARG A 169 -15.08 0.89 22.63
N LEU A 170 -14.78 1.49 23.79
CA LEU A 170 -14.98 2.92 24.00
C LEU A 170 -14.18 3.75 22.99
N MET A 171 -12.89 3.42 22.84
CA MET A 171 -12.01 4.09 21.87
C MET A 171 -12.51 3.91 20.42
N THR A 172 -13.00 2.73 20.06
CA THR A 172 -13.59 2.46 18.74
C THR A 172 -14.78 3.37 18.45
N ARG A 173 -15.67 3.55 19.43
CA ARG A 173 -16.84 4.45 19.30
C ARG A 173 -16.43 5.90 19.14
N ILE A 174 -15.41 6.33 19.89
CA ILE A 174 -14.88 7.69 19.78
C ILE A 174 -14.29 7.93 18.40
N VAL A 175 -13.45 7.01 17.88
CA VAL A 175 -12.89 7.13 16.54
C VAL A 175 -13.98 7.20 15.46
N LYS A 176 -15.02 6.38 15.58
CA LYS A 176 -16.19 6.46 14.68
C LYS A 176 -16.90 7.83 14.76
N SER A 177 -17.10 8.32 15.97
CA SER A 177 -17.69 9.65 16.18
C SER A 177 -16.83 10.76 15.54
N MET A 178 -15.50 10.67 15.71
CA MET A 178 -14.57 11.63 15.11
C MET A 178 -14.61 11.56 13.57
N ALA A 179 -14.67 10.36 12.99
CA ALA A 179 -14.77 10.19 11.54
C ALA A 179 -16.05 10.79 10.97
N VAL A 180 -17.19 10.63 11.68
CA VAL A 180 -18.46 11.24 11.31
C VAL A 180 -18.39 12.76 11.43
N TYR A 181 -17.89 13.26 12.55
CA TYR A 181 -17.72 14.68 12.81
C TYR A 181 -16.85 15.37 11.74
N CYS A 182 -15.70 14.79 11.42
CA CYS A 182 -14.81 15.33 10.39
C CYS A 182 -15.50 15.39 9.02
N ARG A 183 -16.27 14.35 8.67
CA ARG A 183 -17.02 14.31 7.40
C ARG A 183 -18.11 15.39 7.36
N GLU A 184 -18.89 15.56 8.43
CA GLU A 184 -19.97 16.54 8.52
C GLU A 184 -19.47 17.98 8.51
N ASN A 185 -18.29 18.22 9.09
CA ASN A 185 -17.67 19.55 9.16
C ASN A 185 -16.64 19.81 8.04
N LEU A 186 -16.59 18.91 7.02
CA LEU A 186 -15.70 19.06 5.86
C LEU A 186 -14.20 19.15 6.23
N ILE A 187 -13.81 18.52 7.32
CA ILE A 187 -12.40 18.36 7.71
C ILE A 187 -11.83 17.21 6.90
N THR A 188 -11.06 17.53 5.85
CA THR A 188 -10.58 16.55 4.86
C THR A 188 -9.08 16.36 4.86
N ASP A 189 -8.37 17.06 5.74
CA ASP A 189 -6.91 17.10 5.83
C ASP A 189 -6.31 16.11 6.82
N GLY A 190 -7.15 15.27 7.43
CA GLY A 190 -6.75 14.26 8.40
C GLY A 190 -7.38 12.89 8.17
N CYS A 191 -7.08 11.98 9.08
CA CYS A 191 -7.54 10.59 9.06
C CYS A 191 -8.07 10.18 10.44
N CYS A 192 -9.24 9.54 10.46
CA CYS A 192 -9.83 8.93 11.65
C CYS A 192 -10.32 7.52 11.26
N GLY A 193 -9.50 6.50 11.47
CA GLY A 193 -9.84 5.15 11.06
C GLY A 193 -9.18 4.08 11.89
N MET A 194 -9.11 2.87 11.34
CA MET A 194 -8.59 1.70 12.04
C MET A 194 -7.11 1.81 12.41
N ARG A 195 -6.30 2.49 11.60
CA ARG A 195 -4.86 2.71 11.88
C ARG A 195 -4.69 3.60 13.11
N GLU A 196 -5.43 4.69 13.16
CA GLU A 196 -5.42 5.65 14.25
C GLU A 196 -5.94 5.02 15.54
N LEU A 197 -6.99 4.18 15.46
CA LEU A 197 -7.47 3.38 16.58
C LEU A 197 -6.39 2.46 17.14
N ILE A 198 -5.70 1.70 16.28
CA ILE A 198 -4.62 0.79 16.70
C ILE A 198 -3.49 1.58 17.36
N SER A 199 -3.06 2.70 16.77
CA SER A 199 -2.02 3.57 17.32
C SER A 199 -2.43 4.13 18.68
N TRP A 200 -3.70 4.51 18.83
CA TRP A 200 -4.22 5.01 20.10
C TRP A 200 -4.24 3.93 21.18
N VAL A 201 -4.71 2.72 20.87
CA VAL A 201 -4.68 1.59 21.81
C VAL A 201 -3.25 1.26 22.23
N GLN A 202 -2.29 1.25 21.30
CA GLN A 202 -0.87 1.02 21.61
C GLN A 202 -0.32 2.11 22.55
N SER A 203 -0.60 3.37 22.27
CA SER A 203 -0.18 4.49 23.11
C SER A 203 -0.80 4.41 24.51
N TYR A 204 -2.09 4.08 24.60
CA TYR A 204 -2.80 3.87 25.86
C TYR A 204 -2.16 2.74 26.70
N MET A 205 -1.77 1.65 26.07
CA MET A 205 -1.08 0.54 26.78
C MET A 205 0.27 0.97 27.40
N VAL A 206 0.88 2.01 26.87
CA VAL A 206 2.16 2.54 27.38
C VAL A 206 1.95 3.58 28.48
N CYS A 207 1.08 4.57 28.26
CA CYS A 207 0.91 5.69 29.21
C CYS A 207 -0.19 5.45 30.26
N GLY A 208 -1.15 4.55 30.00
CA GLY A 208 -2.26 4.24 30.90
C GLY A 208 -3.38 5.31 30.94
N ASP A 209 -3.25 6.39 30.17
CA ASP A 209 -4.23 7.46 30.10
C ASP A 209 -4.83 7.58 28.70
N ILE A 210 -6.15 7.41 28.60
CA ILE A 210 -6.88 7.42 27.32
C ILE A 210 -6.76 8.79 26.64
N ARG A 211 -6.88 9.88 27.40
CA ARG A 211 -6.89 11.24 26.88
C ARG A 211 -5.49 11.67 26.43
N GLU A 212 -4.49 11.39 27.25
CA GLU A 212 -3.10 11.69 26.88
C GLU A 212 -2.69 10.93 25.64
N ALA A 213 -3.02 9.64 25.55
CA ALA A 213 -2.76 8.83 24.37
C ALA A 213 -3.46 9.37 23.12
N ALA A 214 -4.69 9.88 23.23
CA ALA A 214 -5.45 10.43 22.11
C ALA A 214 -4.75 11.65 21.49
N ARG A 215 -4.16 12.52 22.32
CA ARG A 215 -3.51 13.76 21.86
C ARG A 215 -2.38 13.51 20.87
N TYR A 216 -1.61 12.44 21.09
CA TYR A 216 -0.46 12.12 20.25
C TYR A 216 -0.76 11.12 19.13
N THR A 217 -1.99 10.66 19.03
CA THR A 217 -2.43 9.68 18.03
C THR A 217 -3.62 10.18 17.26
N VAL A 218 -4.83 9.77 17.64
CA VAL A 218 -6.07 10.01 16.90
C VAL A 218 -6.40 11.49 16.74
N LEU A 219 -6.18 12.33 17.75
CA LEU A 219 -6.41 13.78 17.65
C LEU A 219 -5.35 14.45 16.76
N ALA A 220 -4.09 14.06 16.88
CA ALA A 220 -3.03 14.58 16.03
C ALA A 220 -3.25 14.24 14.56
N SER A 221 -3.88 13.11 14.27
CA SER A 221 -4.18 12.64 12.92
C SER A 221 -5.51 13.17 12.35
N ALA A 222 -6.40 13.70 13.21
CA ALA A 222 -7.74 14.13 12.80
C ALA A 222 -7.74 15.35 11.88
N SER A 223 -6.77 16.26 12.04
CA SER A 223 -6.56 17.41 11.16
C SER A 223 -5.14 17.97 11.31
N ALA A 224 -4.63 18.60 10.26
CA ALA A 224 -3.40 19.40 10.33
C ALA A 224 -3.63 20.72 11.10
N ASP A 225 -4.86 21.23 11.08
CA ASP A 225 -5.25 22.47 11.76
C ASP A 225 -5.47 22.25 13.26
N ALA A 226 -4.94 23.16 14.10
CA ALA A 226 -5.04 23.08 15.55
C ALA A 226 -6.45 23.38 16.07
N GLU A 227 -7.18 24.31 15.41
CA GLU A 227 -8.55 24.67 15.79
C GLU A 227 -9.48 23.47 15.55
N ASN A 228 -9.41 22.86 14.37
CA ASN A 228 -10.17 21.65 14.05
C ASN A 228 -9.89 20.52 15.06
N ARG A 229 -8.62 20.31 15.45
CA ARG A 229 -8.30 19.28 16.46
C ARG A 229 -8.94 19.56 17.81
N THR A 230 -8.98 20.82 18.22
CA THR A 230 -9.63 21.21 19.47
C THR A 230 -11.13 20.97 19.42
N GLU A 231 -11.79 21.34 18.32
CA GLU A 231 -13.22 21.10 18.12
C GLU A 231 -13.55 19.60 18.12
N VAL A 232 -12.73 18.79 17.47
CA VAL A 232 -12.88 17.32 17.47
C VAL A 232 -12.68 16.75 18.89
N GLU A 233 -11.69 17.23 19.66
CA GLU A 233 -11.45 16.82 21.04
C GLU A 233 -12.70 17.13 21.90
N GLU A 234 -13.19 18.34 21.89
CA GLU A 234 -14.34 18.78 22.69
C GLU A 234 -15.64 18.05 22.29
N SER A 235 -15.88 17.91 20.99
CA SER A 235 -17.14 17.35 20.48
C SER A 235 -17.22 15.82 20.60
N CYS A 236 -16.11 15.12 20.41
CA CYS A 236 -16.09 13.65 20.31
C CYS A 236 -15.47 12.97 21.52
N LEU A 237 -14.32 13.45 22.00
CA LEU A 237 -13.58 12.81 23.08
C LEU A 237 -14.14 13.21 24.44
N ASP A 238 -14.22 14.51 24.71
CA ASP A 238 -14.63 15.03 25.99
C ASP A 238 -16.08 14.70 26.32
N THR A 239 -16.96 14.80 25.34
CA THR A 239 -18.39 14.47 25.50
C THR A 239 -18.58 13.00 25.93
N VAL A 240 -17.79 12.08 25.39
CA VAL A 240 -17.91 10.63 25.69
C VAL A 240 -17.21 10.27 26.99
N LEU A 241 -16.06 10.90 27.31
CA LEU A 241 -15.33 10.61 28.55
C LEU A 241 -15.94 11.29 29.80
N ALA A 242 -16.82 12.25 29.60
CA ALA A 242 -17.56 12.89 30.69
C ALA A 242 -18.87 12.18 31.05
N ALA A 243 -19.39 11.31 30.22
CA ALA A 243 -20.62 10.53 30.37
C ALA A 243 -20.39 9.20 31.08
#